data_22d5a812b9ee9f03c53390eab1b8803e
#
_entry.id   22d5a812b9ee9f03c53390eab1b8803e
#
_cell.length_a   1.000
_cell.length_b   1.000
_cell.length_c   1.000
_cell.angle_alpha   90.00
_cell.angle_beta   90.00
_cell.angle_gamma   90.00
#
_symmetry.space_group_name_H-M   'P 1'
#
loop_
_entity.id
_entity.type
_entity.pdbx_description
1 polymer ?
#
loop_
_entity_poly.entity_id
_entity_poly.type
_entity_poly.pdbx_seq_one_letter_code
_entity_poly.pdbx_strand_id
1 'polypeptide(L)'
;KGLVYDSYGCGLTVISWIALFQGIQFEKTRKLSILLILMFVFPMFSYILNGTLYARTKILVLCLPLVLMILSYWLQERKLNKGLLVLASLFLCTKTTLLGLLISLAFIGYYFMDKKECLMTYALVPMIVFTGLNYNQCLDLKLYNSMYSKDKQKLMQRNDLNQRTADLDQVGYSVNHIYDLKEMKASSYTSTSNSLYNTFIYDIIKSPISQSNRTIITDSENYLYLSMMGIQNVLSKDSNLYGYKEVDSKGKYKLLKNKNVFPMVYVTSDTLSESEFDKLFYPYNLDTIYNRTIVNGETSNDYASKMKLIKNLDQSILIQNKKKTKKIIPIDFDAKNKLICIGFDIKNYTNKKVFISINGMKNTLSKKHSVYPNGNKHFTYILSRKELKQFDVTLSKGKYKISNIRVYTCDMGAFKRSVTKVNEMRSDA
;
A
#
# COMPACT_ATOMS: atom_id res chain seq x y z
N LYS A 1 -3.69 22.65 -4.74
CA LYS A 1 -2.63 22.27 -3.76
C LYS A 1 -1.47 21.69 -4.56
N GLY A 2 -0.22 22.05 -4.20
CA GLY A 2 0.97 21.43 -4.77
C GLY A 2 1.70 22.20 -5.87
N LEU A 3 1.35 23.45 -6.10
CA LEU A 3 2.05 24.29 -7.09
C LEU A 3 3.32 24.96 -6.53
N VAL A 4 3.32 25.28 -5.24
CA VAL A 4 4.41 25.97 -4.54
C VAL A 4 4.82 25.16 -3.34
N TYR A 5 6.13 24.90 -3.21
CA TYR A 5 6.71 24.14 -2.10
C TYR A 5 6.02 22.79 -1.78
N ASP A 6 5.60 22.08 -2.84
CA ASP A 6 4.98 20.76 -2.65
C ASP A 6 6.05 19.66 -2.55
N SER A 7 6.12 19.02 -1.42
CA SER A 7 7.02 17.91 -1.14
C SER A 7 6.56 16.57 -1.73
N TYR A 8 5.26 16.44 -2.04
CA TYR A 8 4.68 15.21 -2.61
C TYR A 8 4.70 15.18 -4.13
N GLY A 9 5.07 16.26 -4.76
CA GLY A 9 5.12 16.42 -6.18
C GLY A 9 6.28 17.34 -6.59
N CYS A 10 6.21 17.87 -7.79
CA CYS A 10 7.12 18.91 -8.27
C CYS A 10 6.49 20.27 -7.96
N GLY A 11 6.66 20.77 -6.74
CA GLY A 11 6.30 22.14 -6.35
C GLY A 11 7.47 23.07 -6.64
N LEU A 12 7.21 24.15 -7.36
CA LEU A 12 8.21 25.16 -7.64
C LEU A 12 8.35 26.15 -6.48
N THR A 13 9.52 26.80 -6.38
CA THR A 13 9.70 27.93 -5.46
C THR A 13 8.95 29.17 -6.01
N VAL A 14 8.65 30.12 -5.11
CA VAL A 14 8.03 31.39 -5.52
C VAL A 14 8.89 32.10 -6.59
N ILE A 15 10.20 32.09 -6.43
CA ILE A 15 11.14 32.71 -7.38
C ILE A 15 11.08 32.03 -8.73
N SER A 16 11.00 30.69 -8.77
CA SER A 16 10.87 29.94 -10.03
C SER A 16 9.56 30.28 -10.77
N TRP A 17 8.47 30.46 -10.04
CA TRP A 17 7.20 30.91 -10.63
C TRP A 17 7.31 32.33 -11.17
N ILE A 18 7.92 33.26 -10.42
CA ILE A 18 8.14 34.62 -10.89
C ILE A 18 9.03 34.59 -12.14
N ALA A 19 10.07 33.78 -12.19
CA ALA A 19 10.93 33.64 -13.35
C ALA A 19 10.18 33.13 -14.57
N LEU A 20 9.25 32.17 -14.42
CA LEU A 20 8.40 31.72 -15.51
C LEU A 20 7.54 32.87 -16.08
N PHE A 21 6.93 33.68 -15.22
CA PHE A 21 6.19 34.85 -15.67
C PHE A 21 7.09 35.90 -16.36
N GLN A 22 8.25 36.18 -15.76
CA GLN A 22 9.22 37.10 -16.33
C GLN A 22 9.81 36.61 -17.66
N GLY A 23 9.92 35.30 -17.85
CA GLY A 23 10.38 34.69 -19.10
C GLY A 23 9.48 34.96 -20.31
N ILE A 24 8.22 35.38 -20.07
CA ILE A 24 7.27 35.74 -21.14
C ILE A 24 7.71 37.01 -21.90
N GLN A 25 8.42 37.92 -21.27
CA GLN A 25 8.90 39.17 -21.93
C GLN A 25 9.97 38.92 -22.97
N PHE A 26 10.71 37.81 -22.90
CA PHE A 26 11.82 37.53 -23.79
C PHE A 26 11.40 36.61 -24.92
N GLU A 27 11.73 36.94 -26.14
CA GLU A 27 11.39 36.16 -27.34
C GLU A 27 11.90 34.71 -27.25
N LYS A 28 13.15 34.52 -26.78
CA LYS A 28 13.80 33.23 -26.67
C LYS A 28 13.10 32.27 -25.65
N THR A 29 12.51 32.80 -24.59
CA THR A 29 11.92 31.98 -23.54
C THR A 29 10.38 32.06 -23.48
N ARG A 30 9.76 32.97 -24.17
CA ARG A 30 8.31 33.24 -24.15
C ARG A 30 7.44 31.99 -24.31
N LYS A 31 7.64 31.27 -25.41
CA LYS A 31 6.82 30.08 -25.75
C LYS A 31 7.00 29.00 -24.71
N LEU A 32 8.24 28.76 -24.26
CA LEU A 32 8.56 27.76 -23.26
C LEU A 32 7.99 28.14 -21.88
N SER A 33 8.08 29.41 -21.50
CA SER A 33 7.51 29.90 -20.24
C SER A 33 6.00 29.69 -20.18
N ILE A 34 5.29 30.06 -21.25
CA ILE A 34 3.83 29.85 -21.34
C ILE A 34 3.49 28.36 -21.26
N LEU A 35 4.19 27.51 -22.02
CA LEU A 35 3.98 26.07 -22.01
C LEU A 35 4.17 25.49 -20.60
N LEU A 36 5.27 25.85 -19.92
CA LEU A 36 5.55 25.33 -18.57
C LEU A 36 4.51 25.84 -17.56
N ILE A 37 4.09 27.10 -17.61
CA ILE A 37 3.01 27.61 -16.76
C ILE A 37 1.75 26.77 -16.96
N LEU A 38 1.34 26.52 -18.20
CA LEU A 38 0.17 25.69 -18.51
C LEU A 38 0.33 24.26 -17.98
N MET A 39 1.51 23.64 -18.18
CA MET A 39 1.78 22.28 -17.71
C MET A 39 1.72 22.16 -16.17
N PHE A 40 2.22 23.14 -15.44
CA PHE A 40 2.17 23.13 -13.98
C PHE A 40 0.79 23.49 -13.40
N VAL A 41 0.04 24.36 -14.06
CA VAL A 41 -1.28 24.83 -13.60
C VAL A 41 -2.38 23.82 -13.89
N PHE A 42 -2.39 23.23 -15.09
CA PHE A 42 -3.46 22.35 -15.52
C PHE A 42 -3.16 20.87 -15.23
N PRO A 43 -3.94 20.21 -14.37
CA PRO A 43 -3.75 18.80 -14.00
C PRO A 43 -3.78 17.83 -15.19
N MET A 44 -4.40 18.23 -16.29
CA MET A 44 -4.51 17.44 -17.52
C MET A 44 -3.12 17.02 -18.04
N PHE A 45 -2.15 17.92 -18.05
CA PHE A 45 -0.79 17.59 -18.49
C PHE A 45 -0.13 16.54 -17.58
N SER A 46 -0.26 16.68 -16.26
CA SER A 46 0.24 15.67 -15.32
C SER A 46 -0.47 14.34 -15.49
N TYR A 47 -1.74 14.32 -15.84
CA TYR A 47 -2.51 13.11 -16.12
C TYR A 47 -2.02 12.40 -17.38
N ILE A 48 -1.86 13.14 -18.49
CA ILE A 48 -1.37 12.60 -19.77
C ILE A 48 0.05 12.05 -19.61
N LEU A 49 0.96 12.83 -19.00
CA LEU A 49 2.36 12.45 -18.82
C LEU A 49 2.53 11.24 -17.86
N ASN A 50 1.58 10.99 -16.96
CA ASN A 50 1.54 9.78 -16.13
C ASN A 50 0.83 8.59 -16.81
N GLY A 51 0.69 8.59 -18.14
CA GLY A 51 0.02 7.52 -18.88
C GLY A 51 -1.47 7.37 -18.54
N THR A 52 -2.15 8.48 -18.31
CA THR A 52 -3.58 8.58 -17.96
C THR A 52 -4.01 7.86 -16.67
N LEU A 53 -3.06 7.51 -15.81
CA LEU A 53 -3.34 6.80 -14.56
C LEU A 53 -3.84 7.74 -13.44
N TYR A 54 -3.16 8.88 -13.27
CA TYR A 54 -3.50 9.89 -12.25
C TYR A 54 -2.79 11.21 -12.49
N ALA A 55 -3.37 12.32 -12.03
CA ALA A 55 -2.77 13.64 -12.12
C ALA A 55 -1.91 13.94 -10.88
N ARG A 56 -0.58 13.79 -11.01
CA ARG A 56 0.41 14.18 -9.98
C ARG A 56 1.54 14.97 -10.60
N THR A 57 1.87 16.08 -9.97
CA THR A 57 2.90 17.00 -10.44
C THR A 57 4.33 16.44 -10.39
N LYS A 58 4.57 15.35 -9.66
CA LYS A 58 5.91 14.75 -9.57
C LYS A 58 6.51 14.36 -10.93
N ILE A 59 5.68 14.06 -11.94
CA ILE A 59 6.17 13.76 -13.29
C ILE A 59 6.80 14.99 -13.95
N LEU A 60 6.42 16.18 -13.51
CA LEU A 60 6.94 17.44 -14.03
C LEU A 60 8.36 17.76 -13.52
N VAL A 61 8.95 16.90 -12.65
CA VAL A 61 10.35 17.01 -12.23
C VAL A 61 11.30 17.05 -13.44
N LEU A 62 10.93 16.39 -14.52
CA LEU A 62 11.68 16.40 -15.77
C LEU A 62 11.71 17.78 -16.44
N CYS A 63 10.79 18.68 -16.08
CA CYS A 63 10.75 20.06 -16.58
C CYS A 63 11.62 21.03 -15.77
N LEU A 64 12.17 20.60 -14.60
CA LEU A 64 13.00 21.47 -13.75
C LEU A 64 14.22 22.09 -14.46
N PRO A 65 14.99 21.35 -15.28
CA PRO A 65 16.09 21.95 -16.04
C PRO A 65 15.65 23.12 -16.93
N LEU A 66 14.46 23.01 -17.55
CA LEU A 66 13.90 24.07 -18.39
C LEU A 66 13.48 25.28 -17.54
N VAL A 67 12.91 25.06 -16.36
CA VAL A 67 12.59 26.13 -15.40
C VAL A 67 13.87 26.84 -14.95
N LEU A 68 14.91 26.09 -14.64
CA LEU A 68 16.21 26.65 -14.22
C LEU A 68 16.87 27.44 -15.37
N MET A 69 16.75 26.98 -16.60
CA MET A 69 17.24 27.71 -17.78
C MET A 69 16.54 29.06 -17.91
N ILE A 70 15.21 29.10 -17.76
CA ILE A 70 14.45 30.37 -17.84
C ILE A 70 14.84 31.30 -16.68
N LEU A 71 14.99 30.74 -15.45
CA LEU A 71 15.43 31.51 -14.29
C LEU A 71 16.81 32.11 -14.52
N SER A 72 17.78 31.29 -14.97
CA SER A 72 19.15 31.75 -15.25
C SER A 72 19.17 32.84 -16.33
N TYR A 73 18.41 32.65 -17.42
CA TYR A 73 18.31 33.63 -18.48
C TYR A 73 17.73 34.95 -17.98
N TRP A 74 16.62 34.91 -17.20
CA TRP A 74 16.03 36.12 -16.62
C TRP A 74 17.00 36.85 -15.69
N LEU A 75 17.70 36.13 -14.84
CA LEU A 75 18.70 36.73 -13.94
C LEU A 75 19.88 37.35 -14.72
N GLN A 76 20.32 36.72 -15.79
CA GLN A 76 21.39 37.22 -16.65
C GLN A 76 20.99 38.52 -17.38
N GLU A 77 19.78 38.56 -17.95
CA GLU A 77 19.27 39.72 -18.68
C GLU A 77 18.97 40.93 -17.79
N ARG A 78 18.83 40.74 -16.47
CA ARG A 78 18.57 41.80 -15.49
C ARG A 78 17.41 42.74 -15.83
N LYS A 79 16.41 42.26 -16.54
CA LYS A 79 15.22 43.04 -16.93
C LYS A 79 14.03 42.61 -16.08
N LEU A 80 13.42 43.53 -15.34
CA LEU A 80 12.25 43.31 -14.53
C LEU A 80 11.02 43.99 -15.11
N ASN A 81 10.08 43.18 -15.59
CA ASN A 81 8.77 43.67 -16.01
C ASN A 81 7.82 43.74 -14.79
N LYS A 82 7.49 44.98 -14.40
CA LYS A 82 6.64 45.22 -13.20
C LYS A 82 5.24 44.64 -13.36
N GLY A 83 4.66 44.68 -14.55
CA GLY A 83 3.32 44.13 -14.84
C GLY A 83 3.29 42.62 -14.68
N LEU A 84 4.30 41.89 -15.23
CA LEU A 84 4.43 40.45 -15.07
C LEU A 84 4.75 40.06 -13.61
N LEU A 85 5.49 40.90 -12.85
CA LEU A 85 5.73 40.68 -11.45
C LEU A 85 4.43 40.77 -10.64
N VAL A 86 3.61 41.79 -10.87
CA VAL A 86 2.29 41.93 -10.21
C VAL A 86 1.39 40.75 -10.56
N LEU A 87 1.33 40.35 -11.83
CA LEU A 87 0.54 39.21 -12.29
C LEU A 87 0.97 37.92 -11.59
N ALA A 88 2.28 37.64 -11.52
CA ALA A 88 2.82 36.50 -10.80
C ALA A 88 2.49 36.54 -9.30
N SER A 89 2.61 37.71 -8.69
CA SER A 89 2.32 37.90 -7.26
C SER A 89 0.85 37.65 -6.94
N LEU A 90 -0.06 38.15 -7.74
CA LEU A 90 -1.50 37.90 -7.61
C LEU A 90 -1.84 36.42 -7.77
N PHE A 91 -1.24 35.75 -8.73
CA PHE A 91 -1.39 34.30 -8.90
C PHE A 91 -0.89 33.52 -7.65
N LEU A 92 0.25 33.92 -7.09
CA LEU A 92 0.90 33.24 -5.98
C LEU A 92 0.27 33.54 -4.61
N CYS A 93 -0.39 34.68 -4.41
CA CYS A 93 -1.07 35.05 -3.16
C CYS A 93 -2.01 33.96 -2.65
N THR A 94 -2.69 33.26 -3.56
CA THR A 94 -3.63 32.18 -3.22
C THR A 94 -2.97 30.80 -3.08
N LYS A 95 -1.69 30.67 -3.38
CA LYS A 95 -0.95 29.37 -3.49
C LYS A 95 0.16 29.21 -2.47
N THR A 96 0.64 30.31 -1.87
CA THR A 96 1.71 30.28 -0.85
C THR A 96 1.34 31.11 0.37
N THR A 97 2.16 31.06 1.42
CA THR A 97 2.01 31.95 2.57
C THR A 97 2.41 33.38 2.21
N LEU A 98 1.73 34.35 2.77
CA LEU A 98 2.05 35.78 2.57
C LEU A 98 3.53 36.06 2.91
N LEU A 99 4.02 35.49 4.01
CA LEU A 99 5.42 35.63 4.43
C LEU A 99 6.39 35.09 3.35
N GLY A 100 6.13 33.90 2.80
CA GLY A 100 6.96 33.32 1.73
C GLY A 100 6.97 34.16 0.46
N LEU A 101 5.84 34.80 0.14
CA LEU A 101 5.75 35.73 -1.00
C LEU A 101 6.54 37.00 -0.72
N LEU A 102 6.37 37.62 0.45
CA LEU A 102 7.07 38.86 0.82
C LEU A 102 8.60 38.68 0.88
N ILE A 103 9.07 37.57 1.47
CA ILE A 103 10.51 37.24 1.48
C ILE A 103 11.05 37.11 0.06
N SER A 104 10.32 36.45 -0.83
CA SER A 104 10.72 36.26 -2.22
C SER A 104 10.72 37.58 -3.02
N LEU A 105 9.76 38.46 -2.77
CA LEU A 105 9.70 39.78 -3.39
C LEU A 105 10.81 40.72 -2.87
N ALA A 106 11.07 40.72 -1.57
CA ALA A 106 12.20 41.46 -0.98
C ALA A 106 13.53 41.00 -1.60
N PHE A 107 13.69 39.69 -1.75
CA PHE A 107 14.84 39.09 -2.43
C PHE A 107 15.01 39.57 -3.88
N ILE A 108 13.93 39.54 -4.68
CA ILE A 108 13.95 40.01 -6.06
C ILE A 108 14.30 41.50 -6.08
N GLY A 109 13.66 42.30 -5.23
CA GLY A 109 13.94 43.71 -5.09
C GLY A 109 15.43 43.99 -4.82
N TYR A 110 15.99 43.30 -3.84
CA TYR A 110 17.39 43.41 -3.48
C TYR A 110 18.32 43.00 -4.65
N TYR A 111 18.05 41.86 -5.31
CA TYR A 111 18.85 41.41 -6.47
C TYR A 111 18.90 42.44 -7.59
N PHE A 112 17.79 43.12 -7.87
CA PHE A 112 17.73 44.12 -8.96
C PHE A 112 18.28 45.50 -8.57
N MET A 113 18.39 45.79 -7.26
CA MET A 113 18.93 47.05 -6.72
C MET A 113 20.45 47.01 -6.48
N ASP A 114 21.00 45.86 -6.17
CA ASP A 114 22.38 45.72 -5.76
C ASP A 114 23.27 44.99 -6.79
N LYS A 115 24.57 45.20 -6.68
CA LYS A 115 25.57 44.72 -7.63
C LYS A 115 26.28 43.44 -7.10
N LYS A 116 26.09 42.36 -7.83
CA LYS A 116 27.05 41.27 -8.10
C LYS A 116 27.47 40.27 -6.99
N GLU A 117 27.66 40.59 -5.72
CA GLU A 117 28.45 39.72 -4.86
C GLU A 117 27.63 38.74 -3.98
N CYS A 118 26.35 38.94 -3.83
CA CYS A 118 25.48 38.13 -2.93
C CYS A 118 24.63 37.05 -3.58
N LEU A 119 24.87 36.67 -4.84
CA LEU A 119 24.01 35.71 -5.58
C LEU A 119 23.88 34.39 -4.81
N MET A 120 24.93 33.93 -4.16
CA MET A 120 24.96 32.65 -3.43
C MET A 120 24.18 32.72 -2.13
N THR A 121 24.21 33.85 -1.42
CA THR A 121 23.42 34.10 -0.22
C THR A 121 21.93 34.10 -0.54
N TYR A 122 21.56 34.57 -1.70
CA TYR A 122 20.17 34.64 -2.17
C TYR A 122 19.59 33.29 -2.55
N ALA A 123 20.41 32.37 -3.05
CA ALA A 123 19.98 31.00 -3.31
C ALA A 123 19.65 30.23 -2.02
N LEU A 124 20.24 30.59 -0.90
CA LEU A 124 19.99 29.97 0.40
C LEU A 124 18.62 30.35 1.00
N VAL A 125 18.10 31.56 0.71
CA VAL A 125 16.81 32.01 1.28
C VAL A 125 15.65 31.13 0.87
N PRO A 126 15.41 30.81 -0.42
CA PRO A 126 14.37 29.88 -0.83
C PRO A 126 14.56 28.48 -0.22
N MET A 127 15.81 28.04 -0.07
CA MET A 127 16.14 26.73 0.52
C MET A 127 15.83 26.70 2.01
N ILE A 128 16.11 27.76 2.75
CA ILE A 128 15.78 27.88 4.19
C ILE A 128 14.25 27.92 4.36
N VAL A 129 13.55 28.72 3.54
CA VAL A 129 12.08 28.80 3.58
C VAL A 129 11.46 27.46 3.25
N PHE A 130 11.97 26.78 2.21
CA PHE A 130 11.50 25.46 1.81
C PHE A 130 11.72 24.42 2.94
N THR A 131 12.91 24.41 3.54
CA THR A 131 13.23 23.50 4.64
C THR A 131 12.35 23.77 5.86
N GLY A 132 12.13 25.02 6.21
CA GLY A 132 11.25 25.41 7.32
C GLY A 132 9.80 25.01 7.09
N LEU A 133 9.27 25.18 5.88
CA LEU A 133 7.91 24.80 5.52
C LEU A 133 7.69 23.27 5.45
N ASN A 134 8.74 22.51 5.20
CA ASN A 134 8.70 21.05 5.09
C ASN A 134 9.30 20.32 6.30
N TYR A 135 9.55 21.02 7.38
CA TYR A 135 10.10 20.45 8.63
C TYR A 135 9.36 19.19 9.12
N ASN A 136 8.03 19.14 8.95
CA ASN A 136 7.20 18.01 9.34
C ASN A 136 7.33 16.76 8.45
N GLN A 137 8.21 16.77 7.46
CA GLN A 137 8.42 15.65 6.55
C GLN A 137 9.61 14.75 6.95
N CYS A 138 10.27 15.08 8.03
CA CYS A 138 11.25 14.19 8.63
C CYS A 138 10.56 12.95 9.21
N LEU A 139 11.14 11.78 8.98
CA LEU A 139 10.67 10.56 9.60
C LEU A 139 10.98 10.63 11.11
N ASP A 140 9.96 10.40 11.94
CA ASP A 140 10.15 10.29 13.38
C ASP A 140 11.14 9.16 13.69
N LEU A 141 12.18 9.45 14.48
CA LEU A 141 13.20 8.48 14.89
C LEU A 141 12.58 7.24 15.56
N LYS A 142 11.51 7.43 16.33
CA LYS A 142 10.76 6.34 16.96
C LYS A 142 10.11 5.44 15.91
N LEU A 143 9.55 6.02 14.84
CA LEU A 143 8.99 5.28 13.71
C LEU A 143 10.10 4.57 12.93
N TYR A 144 11.22 5.24 12.64
CA TYR A 144 12.39 4.65 12.00
C TYR A 144 12.90 3.43 12.78
N ASN A 145 13.13 3.58 14.10
CA ASN A 145 13.57 2.48 14.95
C ASN A 145 12.55 1.34 15.02
N SER A 146 11.26 1.61 14.85
CA SER A 146 10.23 0.57 14.81
C SER A 146 10.29 -0.30 13.54
N MET A 147 10.86 0.22 12.46
CA MET A 147 11.07 -0.52 11.21
C MET A 147 12.30 -1.44 11.27
N TYR A 148 13.29 -1.11 12.10
CA TYR A 148 14.57 -1.80 12.24
C TYR A 148 14.67 -2.51 13.59
N SER A 149 14.03 -3.65 13.73
CA SER A 149 14.14 -4.45 14.95
C SER A 149 15.43 -5.27 14.96
N LYS A 150 16.35 -4.95 15.88
CA LYS A 150 17.58 -5.74 16.11
C LYS A 150 17.28 -7.20 16.48
N ASP A 151 16.16 -7.45 17.19
CA ASP A 151 15.77 -8.82 17.54
C ASP A 151 15.33 -9.60 16.31
N LYS A 152 14.53 -9.01 15.42
CA LYS A 152 14.17 -9.63 14.13
C LYS A 152 15.41 -9.91 13.29
N GLN A 153 16.32 -8.93 13.17
CA GLN A 153 17.55 -9.09 12.42
C GLN A 153 18.38 -10.26 12.96
N LYS A 154 18.59 -10.35 14.29
CA LYS A 154 19.33 -11.46 14.90
C LYS A 154 18.66 -12.82 14.67
N LEU A 155 17.33 -12.89 14.73
CA LEU A 155 16.60 -14.13 14.41
C LEU A 155 16.83 -14.56 12.96
N MET A 156 16.75 -13.63 12.03
CA MET A 156 16.89 -13.93 10.60
C MET A 156 18.31 -14.33 10.24
N GLN A 157 19.33 -13.64 10.76
CA GLN A 157 20.73 -13.91 10.46
C GLN A 157 21.26 -15.25 10.97
N ARG A 158 20.74 -15.75 12.10
CA ARG A 158 21.21 -17.03 12.70
C ARG A 158 20.48 -18.27 12.21
N ASN A 159 19.43 -18.09 11.40
CA ASN A 159 18.64 -19.18 10.88
C ASN A 159 18.83 -19.35 9.37
N ASP A 160 18.65 -20.57 8.89
CA ASP A 160 18.63 -20.87 7.46
C ASP A 160 17.32 -20.42 6.84
N LEU A 161 17.41 -19.47 5.90
CA LEU A 161 16.29 -18.81 5.24
C LEU A 161 16.17 -19.16 3.75
N ASN A 162 16.63 -20.33 3.35
CA ASN A 162 16.65 -20.76 1.94
C ASN A 162 15.26 -20.87 1.29
N GLN A 163 14.20 -20.46 2.00
CA GLN A 163 12.81 -20.51 1.58
C GLN A 163 12.13 -19.18 1.83
N ARG A 164 10.96 -18.96 1.19
CA ARG A 164 10.19 -17.74 1.34
C ARG A 164 9.86 -17.43 2.80
N THR A 165 9.97 -16.15 3.13
CA THR A 165 9.76 -15.63 4.48
C THR A 165 8.69 -14.54 4.47
N ALA A 166 7.80 -14.58 5.46
CA ALA A 166 6.83 -13.52 5.74
C ALA A 166 7.05 -12.91 7.12
N ASP A 167 6.99 -11.59 7.22
CA ASP A 167 6.97 -10.86 8.48
C ASP A 167 5.54 -10.39 8.76
N LEU A 168 4.80 -11.12 9.60
CA LEU A 168 3.41 -10.82 9.93
C LEU A 168 3.25 -9.61 10.86
N ASP A 169 4.33 -9.19 11.51
CA ASP A 169 4.39 -8.02 12.38
C ASP A 169 5.09 -6.82 11.73
N GLN A 170 5.17 -6.79 10.40
CA GLN A 170 5.80 -5.68 9.69
C GLN A 170 5.00 -4.38 9.82
N VAL A 171 5.72 -3.28 9.88
CA VAL A 171 5.13 -1.95 9.77
C VAL A 171 5.02 -1.58 8.30
N GLY A 172 3.97 -0.86 7.88
CA GLY A 172 3.72 -0.57 6.47
C GLY A 172 4.91 0.03 5.68
N TYR A 173 5.77 0.80 6.34
CA TYR A 173 6.99 1.36 5.74
C TYR A 173 8.16 0.37 5.64
N SER A 174 8.12 -0.78 6.33
CA SER A 174 9.16 -1.81 6.30
C SER A 174 8.88 -2.94 5.31
N VAL A 175 7.87 -2.81 4.47
CA VAL A 175 7.45 -3.86 3.53
C VAL A 175 8.60 -4.31 2.62
N ASN A 176 9.41 -3.36 2.13
CA ASN A 176 10.56 -3.65 1.28
C ASN A 176 11.88 -3.86 2.04
N HIS A 177 11.84 -3.80 3.38
CA HIS A 177 13.03 -4.03 4.18
C HIS A 177 13.31 -5.53 4.31
N ILE A 178 14.57 -5.93 4.09
CA ILE A 178 15.09 -7.28 4.33
C ILE A 178 16.07 -7.24 5.50
N TYR A 179 16.09 -8.28 6.31
CA TYR A 179 16.98 -8.41 7.47
C TYR A 179 18.26 -9.17 7.15
N ASP A 180 18.25 -9.96 6.08
CA ASP A 180 19.40 -10.72 5.57
C ASP A 180 19.34 -10.79 4.04
N LEU A 181 20.49 -10.79 3.38
CA LEU A 181 20.58 -10.87 1.90
C LEU A 181 20.06 -12.20 1.33
N LYS A 182 20.02 -13.26 2.14
CA LYS A 182 19.44 -14.57 1.76
C LYS A 182 17.92 -14.63 1.94
N GLU A 183 17.32 -13.60 2.52
CA GLU A 183 15.88 -13.57 2.78
C GLU A 183 15.09 -13.45 1.47
N MET A 184 14.30 -14.47 1.15
CA MET A 184 13.29 -14.44 0.08
C MET A 184 11.97 -13.91 0.63
N LYS A 185 11.84 -12.61 0.75
CA LYS A 185 10.67 -11.96 1.35
C LYS A 185 9.42 -12.11 0.48
N ALA A 186 8.30 -12.50 1.09
CA ALA A 186 7.03 -12.72 0.40
C ALA A 186 6.23 -11.45 0.13
N SER A 187 6.53 -10.36 0.85
CA SER A 187 5.83 -9.08 0.70
C SER A 187 6.69 -8.02 0.03
N SER A 188 6.07 -7.17 -0.78
CA SER A 188 6.73 -6.01 -1.37
C SER A 188 5.75 -4.86 -1.58
N TYR A 189 6.28 -3.65 -1.63
CA TYR A 189 5.58 -2.48 -2.13
C TYR A 189 6.15 -2.10 -3.48
N THR A 190 5.30 -2.09 -4.50
CA THR A 190 5.63 -1.63 -5.85
C THR A 190 4.57 -0.66 -6.36
N SER A 191 4.92 0.20 -7.31
CA SER A 191 3.95 1.06 -8.00
C SER A 191 3.20 0.33 -9.11
N THR A 192 3.72 -0.82 -9.53
CA THR A 192 3.12 -1.74 -10.50
C THR A 192 2.93 -3.08 -9.83
N SER A 193 1.84 -3.76 -10.13
CA SER A 193 1.56 -5.11 -9.64
C SER A 193 1.08 -5.99 -10.79
N ASN A 194 1.35 -7.28 -10.70
CA ASN A 194 0.83 -8.25 -11.63
C ASN A 194 -0.71 -8.35 -11.47
N SER A 195 -1.46 -8.21 -12.55
CA SER A 195 -2.93 -8.25 -12.51
C SER A 195 -3.46 -9.61 -12.06
N LEU A 196 -2.86 -10.71 -12.54
CA LEU A 196 -3.25 -12.07 -12.15
C LEU A 196 -3.01 -12.33 -10.66
N TYR A 197 -1.89 -11.82 -10.13
CA TYR A 197 -1.63 -11.89 -8.69
C TYR A 197 -2.67 -11.09 -7.89
N ASN A 198 -3.08 -9.91 -8.37
CA ASN A 198 -4.13 -9.13 -7.72
C ASN A 198 -5.47 -9.86 -7.74
N THR A 199 -5.84 -10.48 -8.87
CA THR A 199 -7.04 -11.33 -8.97
C THR A 199 -6.97 -12.48 -7.96
N PHE A 200 -5.84 -13.18 -7.89
CA PHE A 200 -5.66 -14.25 -6.90
C PHE A 200 -5.87 -13.75 -5.46
N ILE A 201 -5.20 -12.66 -5.08
CA ILE A 201 -5.24 -12.15 -3.69
C ILE A 201 -6.58 -11.52 -3.33
N TYR A 202 -7.16 -10.70 -4.20
CA TYR A 202 -8.31 -9.88 -3.85
C TYR A 202 -9.64 -10.47 -4.30
N ASP A 203 -9.67 -11.24 -5.39
CA ASP A 203 -10.92 -11.77 -5.94
C ASP A 203 -11.13 -13.24 -5.57
N ILE A 204 -10.08 -14.05 -5.52
CA ILE A 204 -10.16 -15.47 -5.19
C ILE A 204 -9.98 -15.70 -3.70
N ILE A 205 -8.82 -15.32 -3.13
CA ILE A 205 -8.51 -15.51 -1.70
C ILE A 205 -9.29 -14.51 -0.82
N LYS A 206 -9.75 -13.39 -1.38
CA LYS A 206 -10.44 -12.32 -0.64
C LYS A 206 -9.63 -11.81 0.55
N SER A 207 -8.33 -11.60 0.34
CA SER A 207 -7.46 -11.04 1.38
C SER A 207 -7.96 -9.68 1.85
N PRO A 208 -7.86 -9.36 3.15
CA PRO A 208 -8.30 -8.08 3.68
C PRO A 208 -7.62 -6.88 3.02
N ILE A 209 -8.40 -5.96 2.49
CA ILE A 209 -7.90 -4.73 1.88
C ILE A 209 -7.66 -3.69 2.97
N SER A 210 -6.42 -3.59 3.47
CA SER A 210 -6.05 -2.68 4.54
C SER A 210 -5.76 -1.25 4.06
N GLN A 211 -5.30 -1.09 2.82
CA GLN A 211 -4.93 0.18 2.20
C GLN A 211 -5.32 0.20 0.72
N SER A 212 -4.61 0.95 -0.11
CA SER A 212 -4.74 0.87 -1.56
C SER A 212 -4.09 -0.41 -2.10
N ASN A 213 -4.46 -0.82 -3.28
CA ASN A 213 -4.05 -2.04 -4.00
C ASN A 213 -2.57 -2.10 -4.43
N ARG A 214 -1.69 -1.23 -3.93
CA ARG A 214 -0.29 -1.17 -4.36
C ARG A 214 0.70 -1.86 -3.44
N THR A 215 0.26 -2.22 -2.25
CA THR A 215 1.12 -2.88 -1.27
C THR A 215 0.74 -4.34 -1.20
N ILE A 216 1.64 -5.20 -1.62
CA ILE A 216 1.48 -6.63 -1.49
C ILE A 216 1.98 -7.00 -0.10
N ILE A 217 1.05 -7.19 0.83
CA ILE A 217 1.34 -7.58 2.20
C ILE A 217 0.79 -8.98 2.40
N THR A 218 1.58 -9.83 3.03
CA THR A 218 1.13 -11.16 3.42
C THR A 218 -0.01 -11.06 4.41
N ASP A 219 -1.07 -11.81 4.19
CA ASP A 219 -2.17 -11.96 5.12
C ASP A 219 -1.70 -12.69 6.38
N SER A 220 -1.91 -12.08 7.54
CA SER A 220 -1.34 -12.54 8.80
C SER A 220 -1.88 -13.88 9.30
N GLU A 221 -3.09 -14.28 8.89
CA GLU A 221 -3.74 -15.49 9.43
C GLU A 221 -4.26 -16.42 8.33
N ASN A 222 -3.94 -16.15 7.08
CA ASN A 222 -4.40 -16.99 5.97
C ASN A 222 -3.40 -18.12 5.68
N TYR A 223 -3.63 -19.29 6.27
CA TYR A 223 -2.84 -20.50 6.03
C TYR A 223 -2.81 -20.88 4.55
N LEU A 224 -3.93 -20.76 3.83
CA LEU A 224 -4.01 -21.12 2.42
C LEU A 224 -3.01 -20.30 1.61
N TYR A 225 -3.04 -18.98 1.80
CA TYR A 225 -2.11 -18.08 1.14
C TYR A 225 -0.65 -18.41 1.49
N LEU A 226 -0.34 -18.53 2.79
CA LEU A 226 1.02 -18.81 3.25
C LEU A 226 1.54 -20.13 2.66
N SER A 227 0.72 -21.18 2.67
CA SER A 227 1.09 -22.50 2.18
C SER A 227 1.23 -22.52 0.66
N MET A 228 0.25 -21.98 -0.10
CA MET A 228 0.26 -21.96 -1.56
C MET A 228 1.39 -21.10 -2.12
N MET A 229 1.75 -20.01 -1.44
CA MET A 229 2.88 -19.14 -1.82
C MET A 229 4.24 -19.71 -1.40
N GLY A 230 4.29 -20.90 -0.81
CA GLY A 230 5.54 -21.54 -0.40
C GLY A 230 6.24 -20.81 0.74
N ILE A 231 5.52 -20.14 1.62
CA ILE A 231 6.07 -19.37 2.73
C ILE A 231 6.40 -20.34 3.87
N GLN A 232 7.64 -20.79 3.91
CA GLN A 232 8.10 -21.74 4.91
C GLN A 232 8.42 -21.09 6.24
N ASN A 233 8.96 -19.87 6.22
CA ASN A 233 9.40 -19.15 7.40
C ASN A 233 8.44 -17.99 7.70
N VAL A 234 8.02 -17.85 8.94
CA VAL A 234 7.13 -16.77 9.39
C VAL A 234 7.71 -16.12 10.63
N LEU A 235 7.91 -14.82 10.55
CA LEU A 235 8.29 -14.00 11.69
C LEU A 235 7.02 -13.39 12.32
N SER A 236 6.76 -13.69 13.60
CA SER A 236 5.56 -13.27 14.31
C SER A 236 5.82 -13.06 15.80
N LYS A 237 4.91 -12.39 16.50
CA LYS A 237 4.85 -12.35 17.97
C LYS A 237 4.01 -13.47 18.56
N ASP A 238 3.16 -14.08 17.74
CA ASP A 238 2.24 -15.14 18.13
C ASP A 238 2.66 -16.45 17.48
N SER A 239 2.64 -17.55 18.24
CA SER A 239 2.93 -18.91 17.76
C SER A 239 1.68 -19.75 17.48
N ASN A 240 0.49 -19.18 17.60
CA ASN A 240 -0.79 -19.88 17.41
C ASN A 240 -1.22 -20.02 15.92
N LEU A 241 -0.29 -19.95 14.99
CA LEU A 241 -0.57 -20.10 13.57
C LEU A 241 -0.62 -21.59 13.19
N TYR A 242 -1.70 -22.01 12.52
CA TYR A 242 -1.87 -23.42 12.13
C TYR A 242 -0.76 -23.86 11.17
N GLY A 243 -0.29 -25.10 11.33
CA GLY A 243 0.77 -25.70 10.50
C GLY A 243 2.18 -25.23 10.81
N TYR A 244 2.37 -24.15 11.55
CA TYR A 244 3.66 -23.57 11.88
C TYR A 244 4.10 -23.96 13.30
N LYS A 245 5.40 -24.27 13.46
CA LYS A 245 6.03 -24.55 14.74
C LYS A 245 7.11 -23.52 15.04
N GLU A 246 7.19 -23.05 16.26
CA GLU A 246 8.28 -22.18 16.72
C GLU A 246 9.61 -22.96 16.66
N VAL A 247 10.59 -22.39 15.98
CA VAL A 247 11.94 -22.96 15.87
C VAL A 247 12.97 -22.10 16.56
N ASP A 248 12.69 -20.81 16.74
CA ASP A 248 13.60 -19.89 17.39
C ASP A 248 12.84 -18.65 17.90
N SER A 249 13.40 -17.96 18.91
CA SER A 249 12.81 -16.73 19.44
C SER A 249 13.86 -15.74 19.93
N LYS A 250 13.54 -14.45 19.87
CA LYS A 250 14.35 -13.35 20.38
C LYS A 250 13.46 -12.19 20.83
N GLY A 251 13.54 -11.85 22.11
CA GLY A 251 12.67 -10.85 22.72
C GLY A 251 11.21 -11.27 22.57
N LYS A 252 10.39 -10.41 21.97
CA LYS A 252 8.97 -10.68 21.70
C LYS A 252 8.70 -11.35 20.35
N TYR A 253 9.71 -11.58 19.54
CA TYR A 253 9.57 -12.15 18.20
C TYR A 253 9.94 -13.62 18.18
N LYS A 254 9.26 -14.35 17.34
CA LYS A 254 9.37 -15.78 17.13
C LYS A 254 9.56 -16.07 15.66
N LEU A 255 10.43 -16.99 15.34
CA LEU A 255 10.56 -17.58 14.01
C LEU A 255 9.79 -18.89 13.99
N LEU A 256 8.77 -18.94 13.16
CA LEU A 256 7.93 -20.11 12.97
C LEU A 256 8.27 -20.78 11.65
N LYS A 257 8.24 -22.10 11.59
CA LYS A 257 8.55 -22.87 10.37
C LYS A 257 7.45 -23.89 10.07
N ASN A 258 7.06 -23.96 8.78
CA ASN A 258 6.20 -25.00 8.23
C ASN A 258 6.91 -25.67 7.04
N LYS A 259 7.22 -26.95 7.18
CA LYS A 259 7.86 -27.74 6.10
C LYS A 259 6.85 -28.21 5.04
N ASN A 260 5.56 -28.18 5.35
CA ASN A 260 4.48 -28.67 4.49
C ASN A 260 3.82 -27.54 3.69
N VAL A 261 4.63 -26.67 3.09
CA VAL A 261 4.19 -25.64 2.16
C VAL A 261 4.45 -26.10 0.72
N PHE A 262 3.73 -25.53 -0.24
CA PHE A 262 3.95 -25.88 -1.63
C PHE A 262 5.37 -25.48 -2.07
N PRO A 263 6.08 -26.33 -2.81
CA PRO A 263 7.33 -25.93 -3.44
C PRO A 263 7.05 -24.87 -4.53
N MET A 264 8.09 -24.12 -4.90
CA MET A 264 7.93 -23.07 -5.93
C MET A 264 7.59 -23.64 -7.31
N VAL A 265 8.03 -24.86 -7.58
CA VAL A 265 7.72 -25.61 -8.81
C VAL A 265 7.35 -27.03 -8.41
N TYR A 266 6.23 -27.51 -8.93
CA TYR A 266 5.72 -28.85 -8.65
C TYR A 266 4.91 -29.40 -9.81
N VAL A 267 4.72 -30.71 -9.84
CA VAL A 267 3.84 -31.41 -10.76
C VAL A 267 2.70 -32.06 -9.97
N THR A 268 1.53 -32.08 -10.54
CA THR A 268 0.33 -32.68 -9.93
C THR A 268 -0.64 -33.15 -11.01
N SER A 269 -1.34 -34.25 -10.73
CA SER A 269 -2.51 -34.71 -11.47
C SER A 269 -3.83 -34.18 -10.89
N ASP A 270 -3.77 -33.52 -9.72
CA ASP A 270 -4.93 -32.97 -9.05
C ASP A 270 -5.37 -31.68 -9.76
N THR A 271 -6.12 -31.79 -10.83
CA THR A 271 -6.58 -30.68 -11.66
C THR A 271 -8.10 -30.49 -11.59
N LEU A 272 -8.56 -29.28 -11.92
CA LEU A 272 -9.98 -28.95 -12.14
C LEU A 272 -10.04 -27.93 -13.29
N SER A 273 -11.06 -28.04 -14.14
CA SER A 273 -11.25 -27.08 -15.24
C SER A 273 -11.62 -25.69 -14.70
N GLU A 274 -11.20 -24.64 -15.42
CA GLU A 274 -11.58 -23.26 -15.12
C GLU A 274 -13.10 -23.10 -15.12
N SER A 275 -13.82 -23.73 -16.07
CA SER A 275 -15.26 -23.68 -16.17
C SER A 275 -15.99 -24.28 -14.96
N GLU A 276 -15.46 -25.30 -14.32
CA GLU A 276 -16.01 -25.85 -13.08
C GLU A 276 -15.63 -24.97 -11.86
N PHE A 277 -14.41 -24.43 -11.85
CA PHE A 277 -13.99 -23.52 -10.78
C PHE A 277 -14.79 -22.22 -10.74
N ASP A 278 -15.14 -21.66 -11.89
CA ASP A 278 -15.91 -20.41 -11.99
C ASP A 278 -17.37 -20.54 -11.52
N LYS A 279 -17.89 -21.75 -11.43
CA LYS A 279 -19.20 -22.01 -10.80
C LYS A 279 -19.17 -21.87 -9.27
N LEU A 280 -17.97 -21.90 -8.67
CA LEU A 280 -17.81 -21.84 -7.23
C LEU A 280 -17.72 -20.40 -6.75
N PHE A 281 -18.56 -20.04 -5.80
CA PHE A 281 -18.49 -18.74 -5.14
C PHE A 281 -17.75 -18.83 -3.80
N TYR A 282 -17.21 -17.71 -3.39
CA TYR A 282 -16.51 -17.59 -2.11
C TYR A 282 -17.44 -17.89 -0.92
N PRO A 283 -17.00 -18.69 0.09
CA PRO A 283 -15.67 -19.25 0.26
C PRO A 283 -15.52 -20.70 -0.23
N TYR A 284 -16.49 -21.26 -0.94
CA TYR A 284 -16.44 -22.66 -1.42
C TYR A 284 -15.34 -22.92 -2.46
N ASN A 285 -14.81 -21.86 -3.05
CA ASN A 285 -13.65 -21.93 -3.94
C ASN A 285 -12.29 -22.09 -3.21
N LEU A 286 -12.23 -21.83 -1.90
CA LEU A 286 -10.94 -21.76 -1.16
C LEU A 286 -10.29 -23.13 -0.99
N ASP A 287 -11.02 -24.12 -0.53
CA ASP A 287 -10.50 -25.48 -0.38
C ASP A 287 -10.32 -26.16 -1.74
N THR A 288 -11.11 -25.77 -2.72
CA THR A 288 -10.98 -26.23 -4.11
C THR A 288 -9.65 -25.79 -4.71
N ILE A 289 -9.34 -24.50 -4.73
CA ILE A 289 -8.09 -24.00 -5.30
C ILE A 289 -6.84 -24.48 -4.54
N TYR A 290 -6.99 -24.82 -3.26
CA TYR A 290 -5.91 -25.43 -2.51
C TYR A 290 -5.65 -26.87 -2.94
N ASN A 291 -6.71 -27.66 -3.13
CA ASN A 291 -6.63 -29.09 -3.42
C ASN A 291 -6.55 -29.42 -4.92
N ARG A 292 -6.83 -28.47 -5.81
CA ARG A 292 -6.81 -28.65 -7.26
C ARG A 292 -6.03 -27.53 -7.97
N THR A 293 -5.29 -27.86 -9.01
CA THR A 293 -4.76 -26.85 -9.94
C THR A 293 -5.82 -26.55 -10.98
N ILE A 294 -6.13 -25.27 -11.14
CA ILE A 294 -7.07 -24.84 -12.16
C ILE A 294 -6.35 -24.78 -13.49
N VAL A 295 -6.93 -25.45 -14.49
CA VAL A 295 -6.36 -25.57 -15.83
C VAL A 295 -7.38 -25.21 -16.89
N ASN A 296 -6.92 -24.70 -18.02
CA ASN A 296 -7.74 -24.52 -19.21
C ASN A 296 -7.99 -25.89 -19.85
N GLY A 297 -9.22 -26.10 -20.30
CA GLY A 297 -9.65 -27.35 -20.92
C GLY A 297 -10.46 -28.24 -19.99
N GLU A 298 -10.94 -29.35 -20.53
CA GLU A 298 -11.77 -30.31 -19.78
C GLU A 298 -10.89 -31.20 -18.90
N THR A 299 -11.39 -31.49 -17.72
CA THR A 299 -10.80 -32.47 -16.80
C THR A 299 -11.89 -33.42 -16.32
N SER A 300 -11.52 -34.64 -16.03
CA SER A 300 -12.42 -35.65 -15.46
C SER A 300 -12.54 -35.59 -13.94
N ASN A 301 -11.91 -34.62 -13.31
CA ASN A 301 -11.81 -34.53 -11.85
C ASN A 301 -12.87 -33.57 -11.30
N ASP A 302 -13.74 -34.09 -10.46
CA ASP A 302 -14.68 -33.31 -9.66
C ASP A 302 -14.10 -33.00 -8.28
N TYR A 303 -14.55 -31.90 -7.70
CA TYR A 303 -14.24 -31.58 -6.32
C TYR A 303 -15.42 -30.93 -5.61
N ALA A 304 -15.91 -31.57 -4.56
CA ALA A 304 -16.93 -31.02 -3.69
C ALA A 304 -16.27 -30.25 -2.53
N SER A 305 -16.60 -28.98 -2.41
CA SER A 305 -16.08 -28.15 -1.33
C SER A 305 -16.51 -28.67 0.04
N LYS A 306 -15.59 -28.65 0.99
CA LYS A 306 -15.79 -29.04 2.39
C LYS A 306 -16.08 -27.86 3.30
N MET A 307 -16.23 -26.66 2.74
CA MET A 307 -16.62 -25.47 3.48
C MET A 307 -18.08 -25.60 3.95
N LYS A 308 -18.35 -25.23 5.20
CA LYS A 308 -19.69 -25.29 5.82
C LYS A 308 -20.09 -23.92 6.33
N LEU A 309 -21.29 -23.46 5.94
CA LEU A 309 -21.92 -22.28 6.54
C LEU A 309 -22.41 -22.65 7.94
N ILE A 310 -21.93 -21.94 8.98
CA ILE A 310 -22.32 -22.18 10.37
C ILE A 310 -23.16 -21.06 10.95
N LYS A 311 -23.04 -19.84 10.43
CA LYS A 311 -23.88 -18.70 10.81
C LYS A 311 -24.25 -17.86 9.60
N ASN A 312 -25.52 -17.49 9.52
CA ASN A 312 -26.07 -16.52 8.57
C ASN A 312 -26.92 -15.53 9.36
N LEU A 313 -26.47 -14.27 9.44
CA LEU A 313 -27.16 -13.20 10.14
C LEU A 313 -27.57 -12.15 9.12
N ASP A 314 -28.84 -12.20 8.69
CA ASP A 314 -29.41 -11.26 7.70
C ASP A 314 -29.74 -9.89 8.34
N GLN A 315 -29.72 -9.83 9.68
CA GLN A 315 -29.94 -8.57 10.42
C GLN A 315 -28.81 -7.58 10.15
N SER A 316 -29.22 -6.33 9.99
CA SER A 316 -28.26 -5.26 9.82
C SER A 316 -27.96 -4.55 11.14
N ILE A 317 -26.66 -4.27 11.36
CA ILE A 317 -26.16 -3.61 12.57
C ILE A 317 -25.68 -2.22 12.20
N LEU A 318 -26.30 -1.17 12.78
CA LEU A 318 -25.83 0.20 12.65
C LEU A 318 -24.79 0.47 13.75
N ILE A 319 -23.59 0.83 13.33
CA ILE A 319 -22.49 1.23 14.22
C ILE A 319 -22.34 2.75 14.18
N GLN A 320 -22.35 3.36 15.37
CA GLN A 320 -22.13 4.81 15.51
C GLN A 320 -21.13 5.05 16.63
N ASN A 321 -19.86 5.17 16.26
CA ASN A 321 -18.75 5.31 17.20
C ASN A 321 -18.13 6.71 17.15
N LYS A 322 -18.09 7.41 18.30
CA LYS A 322 -17.37 8.69 18.45
C LYS A 322 -15.86 8.53 18.49
N LYS A 323 -15.36 7.36 18.91
CA LYS A 323 -13.93 6.98 19.00
C LYS A 323 -13.73 5.54 18.54
N LYS A 324 -12.48 5.12 18.33
CA LYS A 324 -12.09 3.73 18.07
C LYS A 324 -12.52 2.87 19.27
N THR A 325 -13.22 1.77 19.01
CA THR A 325 -13.77 0.87 20.03
C THR A 325 -13.25 -0.55 19.82
N LYS A 326 -12.91 -1.22 20.90
CA LYS A 326 -12.58 -2.64 20.92
C LYS A 326 -13.74 -3.41 21.52
N LYS A 327 -14.03 -4.60 20.97
CA LYS A 327 -15.01 -5.55 21.47
C LYS A 327 -14.42 -6.96 21.42
N ILE A 328 -14.76 -7.77 22.39
CA ILE A 328 -14.46 -9.20 22.42
C ILE A 328 -15.78 -9.91 22.16
N ILE A 329 -15.79 -10.82 21.21
CA ILE A 329 -16.96 -11.63 20.87
C ILE A 329 -16.56 -13.10 21.09
N PRO A 330 -17.12 -13.78 22.10
CA PRO A 330 -16.88 -15.19 22.31
C PRO A 330 -17.32 -16.03 21.10
N ILE A 331 -16.60 -17.12 20.86
CA ILE A 331 -16.95 -18.10 19.82
C ILE A 331 -17.83 -19.16 20.46
N ASP A 332 -19.00 -19.41 19.90
CA ASP A 332 -20.03 -20.33 20.34
C ASP A 332 -20.13 -21.60 19.48
N PHE A 333 -19.06 -21.90 18.73
CA PHE A 333 -18.91 -23.12 17.92
C PHE A 333 -17.50 -23.68 18.06
N ASP A 334 -17.31 -24.95 17.67
CA ASP A 334 -15.98 -25.56 17.64
C ASP A 334 -15.08 -24.90 16.59
N ALA A 335 -14.04 -24.21 17.05
CA ALA A 335 -13.06 -23.50 16.24
C ALA A 335 -11.66 -24.15 16.27
N LYS A 336 -11.50 -25.31 16.92
CA LYS A 336 -10.20 -25.97 17.04
C LYS A 336 -9.80 -26.60 15.71
N ASN A 337 -8.61 -26.26 15.23
CA ASN A 337 -8.07 -26.75 13.94
C ASN A 337 -9.02 -26.51 12.74
N LYS A 338 -9.72 -25.38 12.75
CA LYS A 338 -10.61 -25.00 11.65
C LYS A 338 -10.14 -23.71 10.97
N LEU A 339 -10.27 -23.67 9.67
CA LEU A 339 -10.28 -22.43 8.89
C LEU A 339 -11.64 -21.76 9.13
N ILE A 340 -11.61 -20.50 9.52
CA ILE A 340 -12.82 -19.71 9.75
C ILE A 340 -12.84 -18.56 8.74
N CYS A 341 -13.90 -18.50 7.94
CA CYS A 341 -14.12 -17.41 7.00
C CYS A 341 -15.29 -16.57 7.49
N ILE A 342 -15.06 -15.25 7.64
CA ILE A 342 -16.09 -14.28 8.01
C ILE A 342 -16.25 -13.30 6.86
N GLY A 343 -17.48 -13.09 6.39
CA GLY A 343 -17.80 -12.10 5.37
C GLY A 343 -19.01 -11.27 5.77
N PHE A 344 -19.02 -9.99 5.43
CA PHE A 344 -20.16 -9.10 5.60
C PHE A 344 -20.07 -7.86 4.73
N ASP A 345 -21.22 -7.30 4.38
CA ASP A 345 -21.31 -6.05 3.64
C ASP A 345 -21.16 -4.85 4.57
N ILE A 346 -20.54 -3.77 4.06
CA ILE A 346 -20.38 -2.52 4.79
C ILE A 346 -20.85 -1.33 3.96
N LYS A 347 -21.69 -0.47 4.56
CA LYS A 347 -22.12 0.81 3.99
C LYS A 347 -21.68 1.95 4.89
N ASN A 348 -20.75 2.78 4.38
CA ASN A 348 -20.24 3.93 5.12
C ASN A 348 -21.13 5.16 4.88
N TYR A 349 -21.63 5.78 5.96
CA TYR A 349 -22.43 6.99 5.92
C TYR A 349 -21.63 8.26 6.20
N THR A 350 -20.31 8.14 6.42
CA THR A 350 -19.42 9.28 6.68
C THR A 350 -18.50 9.54 5.50
N ASN A 351 -18.08 10.79 5.36
CA ASN A 351 -17.06 11.16 4.36
C ASN A 351 -15.62 10.91 4.87
N LYS A 352 -15.45 9.91 5.75
CA LYS A 352 -14.14 9.50 6.29
C LYS A 352 -13.92 8.02 6.02
N LYS A 353 -12.67 7.62 5.97
CA LYS A 353 -12.27 6.21 5.91
C LYS A 353 -12.78 5.48 7.15
N VAL A 354 -13.36 4.30 6.95
CA VAL A 354 -13.75 3.38 8.03
C VAL A 354 -12.97 2.08 7.92
N PHE A 355 -12.79 1.41 9.04
CA PHE A 355 -12.16 0.09 9.08
C PHE A 355 -12.76 -0.78 10.19
N ILE A 356 -12.68 -2.08 9.98
CA ILE A 356 -12.91 -3.09 10.99
C ILE A 356 -11.69 -4.02 10.99
N SER A 357 -11.21 -4.36 12.17
CA SER A 357 -10.15 -5.35 12.34
C SER A 357 -10.67 -6.50 13.18
N ILE A 358 -10.42 -7.73 12.75
CA ILE A 358 -10.72 -8.97 13.50
C ILE A 358 -9.40 -9.69 13.70
N ASN A 359 -9.03 -9.96 14.95
CA ASN A 359 -7.79 -10.63 15.34
C ASN A 359 -6.52 -10.07 14.68
N GLY A 360 -6.47 -8.74 14.52
CA GLY A 360 -5.33 -8.06 13.90
C GLY A 360 -5.50 -7.82 12.38
N MET A 361 -6.22 -8.66 11.66
CA MET A 361 -6.50 -8.44 10.24
C MET A 361 -7.45 -7.27 10.05
N LYS A 362 -7.13 -6.37 9.13
CA LYS A 362 -7.81 -5.10 8.97
C LYS A 362 -8.34 -4.90 7.56
N ASN A 363 -9.65 -4.89 7.43
CA ASN A 363 -10.32 -4.38 6.25
C ASN A 363 -10.61 -2.89 6.36
N THR A 364 -10.49 -2.19 5.24
CA THR A 364 -10.70 -0.74 5.16
C THR A 364 -11.56 -0.39 3.96
N LEU A 365 -12.55 0.45 4.17
CA LEU A 365 -13.27 1.14 3.09
C LEU A 365 -12.80 2.59 3.04
N SER A 366 -12.22 2.99 1.92
CA SER A 366 -11.73 4.35 1.70
C SER A 366 -12.89 5.35 1.66
N LYS A 367 -12.60 6.63 1.89
CA LYS A 367 -13.59 7.70 1.72
C LYS A 367 -13.99 7.84 0.24
N LYS A 368 -15.23 8.31 -0.02
CA LYS A 368 -15.80 8.45 -1.36
C LYS A 368 -14.90 9.23 -2.35
N HIS A 369 -14.26 10.30 -1.89
CA HIS A 369 -13.36 11.13 -2.71
C HIS A 369 -11.89 10.90 -2.35
N SER A 370 -11.49 9.66 -2.12
CA SER A 370 -10.07 9.30 -1.97
C SER A 370 -9.36 9.41 -3.31
N VAL A 371 -8.09 9.83 -3.30
CA VAL A 371 -7.23 9.81 -4.50
C VAL A 371 -7.10 8.37 -5.04
N TYR A 372 -7.13 7.39 -4.16
CA TYR A 372 -7.13 5.96 -4.47
C TYR A 372 -8.27 5.28 -3.72
N PRO A 373 -9.50 5.29 -4.26
CA PRO A 373 -10.60 4.57 -3.65
C PRO A 373 -10.39 3.07 -3.81
N ASN A 374 -10.53 2.30 -2.74
CA ASN A 374 -10.44 0.84 -2.81
C ASN A 374 -11.78 0.15 -3.14
N GLY A 375 -12.90 0.86 -3.05
CA GLY A 375 -14.24 0.33 -3.35
C GLY A 375 -14.67 -0.86 -2.48
N ASN A 376 -13.96 -1.16 -1.40
CA ASN A 376 -14.14 -2.37 -0.58
C ASN A 376 -15.43 -2.31 0.24
N LYS A 377 -16.54 -2.71 -0.37
CA LYS A 377 -17.87 -2.72 0.26
C LYS A 377 -18.22 -4.05 0.93
N HIS A 378 -17.44 -5.10 0.69
CA HIS A 378 -17.58 -6.40 1.31
C HIS A 378 -16.29 -6.73 2.07
N PHE A 379 -16.36 -6.88 3.38
CA PHE A 379 -15.22 -7.21 4.22
C PHE A 379 -15.14 -8.71 4.44
N THR A 380 -13.95 -9.26 4.22
CA THR A 380 -13.67 -10.69 4.39
C THR A 380 -12.48 -10.90 5.32
N TYR A 381 -12.53 -11.97 6.10
CA TYR A 381 -11.47 -12.37 7.02
C TYR A 381 -11.32 -13.88 6.99
N ILE A 382 -10.08 -14.35 6.92
CA ILE A 382 -9.74 -15.77 6.98
C ILE A 382 -8.81 -15.98 8.18
N LEU A 383 -9.25 -16.76 9.15
CA LEU A 383 -8.54 -17.05 10.39
C LEU A 383 -8.11 -18.51 10.36
N SER A 384 -6.82 -18.76 10.61
CA SER A 384 -6.20 -20.09 10.56
C SER A 384 -5.36 -20.34 11.83
N ARG A 385 -5.97 -20.22 12.99
CA ARG A 385 -5.32 -20.47 14.27
C ARG A 385 -5.52 -21.92 14.72
N LYS A 386 -4.56 -22.45 15.50
CA LYS A 386 -4.69 -23.79 16.10
C LYS A 386 -5.89 -23.86 17.03
N GLU A 387 -6.12 -22.80 17.78
CA GLU A 387 -7.25 -22.62 18.67
C GLU A 387 -7.69 -21.17 18.69
N LEU A 388 -8.99 -20.93 18.60
CA LEU A 388 -9.58 -19.61 18.67
C LEU A 388 -10.80 -19.66 19.60
N LYS A 389 -10.75 -18.89 20.70
CA LYS A 389 -11.82 -18.85 21.72
C LYS A 389 -12.72 -17.64 21.57
N GLN A 390 -12.22 -16.59 20.92
CA GLN A 390 -12.91 -15.31 20.79
C GLN A 390 -12.43 -14.55 19.55
N PHE A 391 -13.25 -13.63 19.07
CA PHE A 391 -12.87 -12.64 18.09
C PHE A 391 -12.55 -11.32 18.78
N ASP A 392 -11.33 -10.83 18.60
CA ASP A 392 -10.90 -9.50 19.03
C ASP A 392 -11.23 -8.48 17.94
N VAL A 393 -12.36 -7.79 18.07
CA VAL A 393 -12.90 -6.88 17.06
C VAL A 393 -12.55 -5.44 17.40
N THR A 394 -11.92 -4.75 16.46
CA THR A 394 -11.71 -3.30 16.55
C THR A 394 -12.52 -2.56 15.49
N LEU A 395 -13.37 -1.66 15.96
CA LEU A 395 -14.26 -0.83 15.14
C LEU A 395 -13.70 0.58 15.04
N SER A 396 -13.67 1.16 13.84
CA SER A 396 -13.25 2.54 13.64
C SER A 396 -14.27 3.55 14.18
N LYS A 397 -13.83 4.79 14.39
CA LYS A 397 -14.74 5.93 14.50
C LYS A 397 -15.54 6.10 13.22
N GLY A 398 -16.85 6.38 13.32
CA GLY A 398 -17.71 6.68 12.17
C GLY A 398 -19.13 6.19 12.37
N LYS A 399 -19.96 6.44 11.35
CA LYS A 399 -21.33 5.91 11.25
C LYS A 399 -21.37 5.01 10.01
N TYR A 400 -21.59 3.72 10.20
CA TYR A 400 -21.63 2.73 9.13
C TYR A 400 -22.53 1.56 9.50
N LYS A 401 -23.07 0.91 8.49
CA LYS A 401 -23.97 -0.25 8.62
C LYS A 401 -23.24 -1.50 8.17
N ILE A 402 -23.38 -2.57 8.93
CA ILE A 402 -22.95 -3.93 8.59
C ILE A 402 -24.20 -4.74 8.32
N SER A 403 -24.17 -5.59 7.28
CA SER A 403 -25.27 -6.50 6.92
C SER A 403 -24.73 -7.78 6.29
N ASN A 404 -25.59 -8.78 6.17
CA ASN A 404 -25.27 -10.07 5.52
C ASN A 404 -24.03 -10.73 6.13
N ILE A 405 -24.01 -10.87 7.47
CA ILE A 405 -22.89 -11.48 8.17
C ILE A 405 -22.96 -12.98 7.99
N ARG A 406 -21.93 -13.57 7.41
CA ARG A 406 -21.80 -15.01 7.20
C ARG A 406 -20.51 -15.51 7.77
N VAL A 407 -20.59 -16.65 8.46
CA VAL A 407 -19.44 -17.36 9.03
C VAL A 407 -19.42 -18.78 8.50
N TYR A 408 -18.29 -19.13 7.91
CA TYR A 408 -18.06 -20.48 7.38
C TYR A 408 -16.87 -21.10 8.09
N THR A 409 -16.87 -22.44 8.15
CA THR A 409 -15.73 -23.19 8.65
C THR A 409 -15.39 -24.35 7.73
N CYS A 410 -14.11 -24.75 7.78
CA CYS A 410 -13.62 -25.96 7.16
C CYS A 410 -12.55 -26.59 8.07
N ASP A 411 -12.55 -27.90 8.21
CA ASP A 411 -11.49 -28.59 8.93
C ASP A 411 -10.15 -28.39 8.23
N MET A 412 -9.12 -28.01 8.95
CA MET A 412 -7.79 -27.83 8.38
C MET A 412 -7.22 -29.13 7.80
N GLY A 413 -7.69 -30.29 8.26
CA GLY A 413 -7.38 -31.58 7.68
C GLY A 413 -7.90 -31.78 6.23
N ALA A 414 -8.82 -30.94 5.77
CA ALA A 414 -9.31 -30.96 4.39
C ALA A 414 -8.31 -30.37 3.37
N PHE A 415 -7.34 -29.57 3.86
CA PHE A 415 -6.31 -28.94 3.02
C PHE A 415 -5.11 -29.89 2.92
N LYS A 416 -5.25 -30.92 2.09
CA LYS A 416 -4.22 -31.94 1.84
C LYS A 416 -4.06 -32.11 0.34
N ARG A 417 -2.90 -31.79 -0.18
CA ARG A 417 -2.57 -31.97 -1.58
C ARG A 417 -1.23 -32.70 -1.70
N SER A 418 -1.21 -33.76 -2.50
CA SER A 418 0.03 -34.40 -2.91
C SER A 418 0.60 -33.63 -4.09
N VAL A 419 1.82 -33.16 -3.95
CA VAL A 419 2.59 -32.51 -5.01
C VAL A 419 3.98 -33.10 -5.06
N THR A 420 4.47 -33.41 -6.26
CA THR A 420 5.82 -33.90 -6.47
C THR A 420 6.75 -32.73 -6.80
N LYS A 421 7.83 -32.58 -6.07
CA LYS A 421 8.83 -31.55 -6.35
C LYS A 421 9.61 -31.89 -7.62
N VAL A 422 9.84 -30.93 -8.48
CA VAL A 422 10.57 -31.13 -9.73
C VAL A 422 12.00 -31.67 -9.51
N ASN A 423 12.64 -31.30 -8.39
CA ASN A 423 14.00 -31.81 -8.06
C ASN A 423 14.03 -33.30 -7.68
N GLU A 424 12.91 -33.86 -7.22
CA GLU A 424 12.79 -35.28 -6.92
C GLU A 424 12.63 -36.12 -8.19
N MET A 425 12.12 -35.51 -9.28
CA MET A 425 12.00 -36.19 -10.60
C MET A 425 13.32 -36.32 -11.34
N ARG A 426 14.37 -35.55 -11.02
CA ARG A 426 15.66 -35.61 -11.66
C ARG A 426 16.58 -36.67 -11.08
N SER A 427 16.28 -37.23 -9.91
CA SER A 427 17.08 -38.28 -9.27
C SER A 427 16.75 -39.69 -9.80
N ASP A 428 15.60 -39.84 -10.50
CA ASP A 428 15.12 -41.14 -10.97
C ASP A 428 15.22 -41.26 -12.50
N ALA A 429 15.85 -40.30 -13.18
CA ALA A 429 16.20 -40.32 -14.58
C ALA A 429 17.72 -40.39 -14.82
#